data_8008ea94f9ca1687df4137e82a8fc507
#
_entry.id   8008ea94f9ca1687df4137e82a8fc507
#
_cell.length_a   1.000
_cell.length_b   1.000
_cell.length_c   1.000
_cell.angle_alpha   90.00
_cell.angle_beta   90.00
_cell.angle_gamma   90.00
#
_symmetry.space_group_name_H-M   'P 1'
#
loop_
_entity.id
_entity.type
_entity.pdbx_description
1 polymer ?
#
loop_
_entity_poly.entity_id
_entity_poly.type
_entity_poly.pdbx_seq_one_letter_code
_entity_poly.pdbx_strand_id
1 'polypeptide(L)'
;MANPEHHVFEAMLEGWKKQQDSRGLRAVTIRRRLSVVRRFHDYTDKVPWQWTVADVDEFTSEIVANARALSTVRQYHNALHMFCEYLTDPLYDWMDICESEFSQVPAQVCLPWNTVSHKYEFEGRATRRPLTYEEVQCLFDTADERVDTLINSGKKGALGALRDAQLLKTVYAFGLRRTEAIMLDVADLHHNPQLKQWGRFGALYVRWAKAAGGGAPRRRTVMLVPEFDWWIPGMQQWVEQARERFAPGSLEALWVTERNTRLSAGYLDRRFSEIRDEASLPSNLTLHSLRHSYVTHLLEFGYAERFIQEQVGHVHASTTSIYASVSSDYKNRVLAKALKSLIEGEEHDR
;
A
#
# COMPACT_ATOMS: atom_id res chain seq x y z
N MET A 1 11.09 26.49 35.10
CA MET A 1 10.21 27.36 34.29
C MET A 1 10.02 26.70 32.97
N ALA A 2 8.78 26.60 32.48
CA ALA A 2 8.52 26.05 31.14
C ALA A 2 9.11 27.00 30.10
N ASN A 3 9.87 26.48 29.12
CA ASN A 3 10.40 27.29 28.03
C ASN A 3 9.24 27.83 27.19
N PRO A 4 9.01 29.15 27.13
CA PRO A 4 7.87 29.75 26.41
C PRO A 4 7.90 29.39 24.92
N GLU A 5 9.07 29.31 24.30
CA GLU A 5 9.23 28.92 22.89
C GLU A 5 8.73 27.49 22.65
N HIS A 6 9.10 26.55 23.51
CA HIS A 6 8.64 25.18 23.43
C HIS A 6 7.12 25.06 23.61
N HIS A 7 6.54 25.87 24.52
CA HIS A 7 5.09 25.88 24.74
C HIS A 7 4.32 26.37 23.50
N VAL A 8 4.77 27.43 22.87
CA VAL A 8 4.17 27.98 21.65
C VAL A 8 4.32 26.98 20.48
N PHE A 9 5.50 26.37 20.34
CA PHE A 9 5.69 25.34 19.31
C PHE A 9 4.74 24.14 19.47
N GLU A 10 4.55 23.63 20.69
CA GLU A 10 3.60 22.53 20.94
C GLU A 10 2.15 22.96 20.69
N ALA A 11 1.79 24.21 21.01
CA ALA A 11 0.47 24.76 20.69
C ALA A 11 0.22 24.85 19.17
N MET A 12 1.24 25.25 18.39
CA MET A 12 1.19 25.23 16.92
C MET A 12 0.93 23.82 16.37
N LEU A 13 1.66 22.81 16.89
CA LEU A 13 1.48 21.43 16.46
C LEU A 13 0.09 20.88 16.80
N GLU A 14 -0.41 21.15 18.00
CA GLU A 14 -1.75 20.73 18.39
C GLU A 14 -2.84 21.44 17.58
N GLY A 15 -2.68 22.75 17.32
CA GLY A 15 -3.57 23.51 16.45
C GLY A 15 -3.61 22.94 15.02
N TRP A 16 -2.43 22.68 14.44
CA TRP A 16 -2.34 22.09 13.11
C TRP A 16 -2.91 20.67 13.06
N LYS A 17 -2.74 19.90 14.12
CA LYS A 17 -3.38 18.58 14.26
C LYS A 17 -4.91 18.72 14.21
N LYS A 18 -5.50 19.63 14.99
CA LYS A 18 -6.95 19.91 15.01
C LYS A 18 -7.48 20.34 13.63
N GLN A 19 -6.75 21.20 12.93
CA GLN A 19 -7.09 21.60 11.56
C GLN A 19 -7.11 20.40 10.60
N GLN A 20 -6.16 19.47 10.73
CA GLN A 20 -6.12 18.26 9.90
C GLN A 20 -7.22 17.26 10.28
N ASP A 21 -7.52 17.12 11.57
CA ASP A 21 -8.62 16.28 12.08
C ASP A 21 -9.98 16.79 11.55
N SER A 22 -10.21 18.10 11.57
CA SER A 22 -11.46 18.71 11.05
C SER A 22 -11.65 18.50 9.54
N ARG A 23 -10.56 18.31 8.78
CA ARG A 23 -10.57 17.95 7.36
C ARG A 23 -10.75 16.45 7.11
N GLY A 24 -10.98 15.66 8.15
CA GLY A 24 -11.19 14.22 8.05
C GLY A 24 -9.93 13.41 7.66
N LEU A 25 -8.72 13.95 7.88
CA LEU A 25 -7.51 13.19 7.60
C LEU A 25 -7.34 12.04 8.59
N ARG A 26 -6.79 10.92 8.11
CA ARG A 26 -6.54 9.76 8.97
C ARG A 26 -5.46 10.06 10.01
N ALA A 27 -5.66 9.63 11.26
CA ALA A 27 -4.72 9.82 12.36
C ALA A 27 -3.28 9.37 12.05
N VAL A 28 -3.11 8.33 11.22
CA VAL A 28 -1.79 7.87 10.75
C VAL A 28 -1.10 8.91 9.85
N THR A 29 -1.86 9.61 9.00
CA THR A 29 -1.33 10.66 8.13
C THR A 29 -0.90 11.86 8.95
N ILE A 30 -1.75 12.28 9.89
CA ILE A 30 -1.48 13.40 10.79
C ILE A 30 -0.23 13.13 11.62
N ARG A 31 -0.14 11.97 12.27
CA ARG A 31 1.06 11.58 13.05
C ARG A 31 2.35 11.63 12.23
N ARG A 32 2.32 11.15 10.99
CA ARG A 32 3.49 11.20 10.10
C ARG A 32 3.91 12.63 9.79
N ARG A 33 2.95 13.51 9.49
CA ARG A 33 3.23 14.92 9.21
C ARG A 33 3.83 15.62 10.43
N LEU A 34 3.21 15.44 11.60
CA LEU A 34 3.72 15.98 12.86
C LEU A 34 5.13 15.45 13.16
N SER A 35 5.40 14.17 12.94
CA SER A 35 6.73 13.59 13.16
C SER A 35 7.80 14.17 12.23
N VAL A 36 7.45 14.60 11.02
CA VAL A 36 8.38 15.29 10.11
C VAL A 36 8.72 16.68 10.65
N VAL A 37 7.72 17.43 11.10
CA VAL A 37 7.91 18.78 11.67
C VAL A 37 8.78 18.70 12.93
N ARG A 38 8.51 17.77 13.84
CA ARG A 38 9.35 17.55 15.04
C ARG A 38 10.78 17.18 14.66
N ARG A 39 10.95 16.27 13.69
CA ARG A 39 12.28 15.88 13.22
C ARG A 39 13.06 17.06 12.62
N PHE A 40 12.40 17.97 11.92
CA PHE A 40 13.04 19.17 11.38
C PHE A 40 13.43 20.14 12.50
N HIS A 41 12.54 20.34 13.48
CA HIS A 41 12.83 21.11 14.70
C HIS A 41 14.04 20.54 15.46
N ASP A 42 14.04 19.22 15.70
CA ASP A 42 15.15 18.53 16.41
C ASP A 42 16.48 18.63 15.63
N TYR A 43 16.41 18.63 14.30
CA TYR A 43 17.60 18.77 13.43
C TYR A 43 18.18 20.17 13.46
N THR A 44 17.34 21.19 13.37
CA THR A 44 17.78 22.59 13.32
C THR A 44 18.11 23.18 14.68
N ASP A 45 17.58 22.58 15.75
CA ASP A 45 17.57 23.14 17.12
C ASP A 45 16.98 24.56 17.16
N LYS A 46 16.03 24.86 16.24
CA LYS A 46 15.36 26.15 16.07
C LYS A 46 13.85 26.00 16.13
N VAL A 47 13.18 27.04 16.58
CA VAL A 47 11.72 27.16 16.57
C VAL A 47 11.20 27.68 15.22
N PRO A 48 9.91 27.48 14.86
CA PRO A 48 9.40 27.77 13.51
C PRO A 48 9.59 29.19 13.02
N TRP A 49 9.60 30.17 13.89
CA TRP A 49 9.84 31.60 13.54
C TRP A 49 11.30 31.95 13.34
N GLN A 50 12.22 30.99 13.57
CA GLN A 50 13.65 31.10 13.31
C GLN A 50 14.10 30.27 12.09
N TRP A 51 13.21 29.47 11.53
CA TRP A 51 13.57 28.64 10.39
C TRP A 51 13.88 29.47 9.16
N THR A 52 14.86 29.02 8.41
CA THR A 52 15.32 29.67 7.18
C THR A 52 15.29 28.71 5.99
N VAL A 53 15.36 29.25 4.79
CA VAL A 53 15.50 28.47 3.55
C VAL A 53 16.75 27.56 3.61
N ALA A 54 17.85 28.08 4.16
CA ALA A 54 19.11 27.33 4.32
C ALA A 54 18.94 26.10 5.21
N ASP A 55 18.16 26.18 6.28
CA ASP A 55 17.88 25.04 7.16
C ASP A 55 17.18 23.90 6.38
N VAL A 56 16.29 24.24 5.44
CA VAL A 56 15.62 23.24 4.57
C VAL A 56 16.64 22.62 3.61
N ASP A 57 17.54 23.41 3.04
CA ASP A 57 18.56 22.92 2.11
C ASP A 57 19.53 21.96 2.81
N GLU A 58 20.00 22.32 4.01
CA GLU A 58 20.88 21.47 4.82
C GLU A 58 20.21 20.17 5.23
N PHE A 59 18.98 20.24 5.77
CA PHE A 59 18.20 19.07 6.13
C PHE A 59 17.94 18.14 4.95
N THR A 60 17.64 18.71 3.80
CA THR A 60 17.43 17.96 2.55
C THR A 60 18.70 17.24 2.12
N SER A 61 19.84 17.94 2.17
CA SER A 61 21.14 17.38 1.81
C SER A 61 21.51 16.19 2.70
N GLU A 62 21.25 16.28 3.99
CA GLU A 62 21.48 15.16 4.93
C GLU A 62 20.56 13.94 4.59
N ILE A 63 19.28 14.20 4.34
CA ILE A 63 18.34 13.11 4.00
C ILE A 63 18.77 12.40 2.72
N VAL A 64 19.24 13.14 1.72
CA VAL A 64 19.73 12.60 0.45
C VAL A 64 21.04 11.84 0.66
N ALA A 65 21.99 12.38 1.43
CA ALA A 65 23.25 11.72 1.77
C ALA A 65 23.04 10.38 2.49
N ASN A 66 21.97 10.27 3.30
CA ASN A 66 21.54 9.03 3.95
C ASN A 66 20.78 8.06 3.01
N ALA A 67 20.92 8.21 1.70
CA ALA A 67 20.34 7.36 0.65
C ALA A 67 18.81 7.16 0.75
N ARG A 68 18.08 8.14 1.28
CA ARG A 68 16.61 8.10 1.30
C ARG A 68 16.06 8.35 -0.11
N ALA A 69 15.01 7.63 -0.46
CA ALA A 69 14.34 7.81 -1.75
C ALA A 69 13.81 9.24 -1.92
N LEU A 70 13.91 9.83 -3.12
CA LEU A 70 13.40 11.17 -3.44
C LEU A 70 11.91 11.35 -3.10
N SER A 71 11.12 10.27 -3.19
CA SER A 71 9.72 10.26 -2.75
C SER A 71 9.56 10.52 -1.24
N THR A 72 10.53 10.10 -0.42
CA THR A 72 10.56 10.39 1.02
C THR A 72 10.91 11.84 1.25
N VAL A 73 11.89 12.37 0.53
CA VAL A 73 12.26 13.79 0.59
C VAL A 73 11.07 14.68 0.24
N ARG A 74 10.37 14.37 -0.86
CA ARG A 74 9.13 15.09 -1.25
C ARG A 74 8.04 15.04 -0.17
N GLN A 75 7.88 13.92 0.52
CA GLN A 75 6.92 13.82 1.63
C GLN A 75 7.30 14.73 2.79
N TYR A 76 8.59 14.87 3.07
CA TYR A 76 9.09 15.77 4.11
C TYR A 76 8.87 17.22 3.73
N HIS A 77 9.28 17.62 2.52
CA HIS A 77 9.03 18.98 2.00
C HIS A 77 7.54 19.32 2.03
N ASN A 78 6.67 18.42 1.58
CA ASN A 78 5.24 18.65 1.58
C ASN A 78 4.66 18.80 2.99
N ALA A 79 5.16 18.07 3.98
CA ALA A 79 4.72 18.19 5.36
C ALA A 79 5.16 19.54 5.97
N LEU A 80 6.42 19.93 5.74
CA LEU A 80 6.96 21.22 6.19
C LEU A 80 6.26 22.40 5.50
N HIS A 81 6.09 22.32 4.18
CA HIS A 81 5.38 23.34 3.41
C HIS A 81 3.96 23.59 3.95
N MET A 82 3.17 22.53 4.15
CA MET A 82 1.81 22.65 4.70
C MET A 82 1.79 23.15 6.15
N PHE A 83 2.83 22.88 6.94
CA PHE A 83 2.92 23.44 8.28
C PHE A 83 3.27 24.92 8.25
N CYS A 84 4.22 25.32 7.43
CA CYS A 84 4.53 26.74 7.24
C CYS A 84 3.36 27.52 6.66
N GLU A 85 2.61 26.94 5.68
CA GLU A 85 1.33 27.55 5.21
C GLU A 85 0.35 27.78 6.36
N TYR A 86 0.18 26.79 7.24
CA TYR A 86 -0.70 26.93 8.41
C TYR A 86 -0.24 28.03 9.37
N LEU A 87 1.08 28.18 9.57
CA LEU A 87 1.63 29.21 10.47
C LEU A 87 1.55 30.63 9.88
N THR A 88 1.65 30.74 8.56
CA THR A 88 1.63 32.03 7.85
C THR A 88 0.24 32.44 7.37
N ASP A 89 -0.77 31.59 7.60
CA ASP A 89 -2.17 31.91 7.28
C ASP A 89 -2.71 32.89 8.32
N PRO A 90 -3.10 34.12 7.91
CA PRO A 90 -3.56 35.17 8.83
C PRO A 90 -4.80 34.79 9.63
N LEU A 91 -5.51 33.71 9.28
CA LEU A 91 -6.68 33.23 10.01
C LEU A 91 -6.35 32.47 11.31
N TYR A 92 -5.06 32.17 11.58
CA TYR A 92 -4.63 31.40 12.75
C TYR A 92 -3.83 32.19 13.79
N ASP A 93 -3.65 33.49 13.62
CA ASP A 93 -3.01 34.45 14.53
C ASP A 93 -1.55 34.10 14.96
N TRP A 94 -0.92 33.07 14.34
CA TRP A 94 0.42 32.64 14.74
C TRP A 94 1.50 33.67 14.46
N MET A 95 1.34 34.46 13.41
CA MET A 95 2.27 35.53 13.07
C MET A 95 2.23 36.62 14.15
N ASP A 96 1.05 37.06 14.56
CA ASP A 96 0.86 38.10 15.59
C ASP A 96 1.34 37.63 16.97
N ILE A 97 1.05 36.36 17.33
CA ILE A 97 1.54 35.74 18.58
C ILE A 97 3.07 35.73 18.61
N CYS A 98 3.72 35.27 17.54
CA CYS A 98 5.20 35.20 17.51
C CYS A 98 5.85 36.59 17.48
N GLU A 99 5.26 37.56 16.77
CA GLU A 99 5.76 38.93 16.74
C GLU A 99 5.66 39.57 18.14
N SER A 100 4.54 39.40 18.83
CA SER A 100 4.35 39.98 20.18
C SER A 100 5.21 39.33 21.25
N GLU A 101 5.39 38.01 21.21
CA GLU A 101 6.12 37.28 22.27
C GLU A 101 7.62 37.18 22.02
N PHE A 102 8.05 37.13 20.75
CA PHE A 102 9.44 36.84 20.37
C PHE A 102 10.06 37.87 19.43
N SER A 103 9.31 38.86 18.96
CA SER A 103 9.76 39.86 17.98
C SER A 103 10.25 39.24 16.65
N GLN A 104 9.68 38.10 16.29
CA GLN A 104 9.98 37.32 15.09
C GLN A 104 8.69 36.70 14.55
N VAL A 105 8.61 36.43 13.25
CA VAL A 105 7.43 35.83 12.63
C VAL A 105 7.81 34.58 11.85
N PRO A 106 6.98 33.52 11.86
CA PRO A 106 7.19 32.37 11.02
C PRO A 106 7.07 32.73 9.54
N ALA A 107 7.84 32.06 8.69
CA ALA A 107 7.84 32.27 7.25
C ALA A 107 7.68 30.95 6.49
N GLN A 108 7.24 31.03 5.21
CA GLN A 108 7.27 29.88 4.32
C GLN A 108 8.71 29.64 3.85
N VAL A 109 9.33 28.60 4.37
CA VAL A 109 10.73 28.23 4.07
C VAL A 109 10.87 27.14 2.99
N CYS A 110 9.76 26.46 2.65
CA CYS A 110 9.74 25.46 1.60
C CYS A 110 9.21 26.06 0.29
N LEU A 111 10.11 26.42 -0.60
CA LEU A 111 9.81 27.15 -1.83
C LEU A 111 10.04 26.26 -3.07
N PRO A 112 9.48 26.57 -4.25
CA PRO A 112 9.61 25.71 -5.43
C PRO A 112 11.04 25.38 -5.84
N TRP A 113 12.00 26.26 -5.57
CA TRP A 113 13.39 26.07 -5.96
C TRP A 113 14.23 25.29 -4.95
N ASN A 114 13.80 25.19 -3.66
CA ASN A 114 14.50 24.40 -2.65
C ASN A 114 13.76 23.12 -2.28
N THR A 115 12.72 22.76 -3.00
CA THR A 115 11.96 21.54 -2.79
C THR A 115 12.01 20.63 -4.01
N VAL A 116 12.02 19.31 -3.76
CA VAL A 116 12.04 18.32 -4.84
C VAL A 116 10.68 18.32 -5.54
N SER A 117 10.66 18.83 -6.78
CA SER A 117 9.46 18.86 -7.61
C SER A 117 8.97 17.45 -7.96
N HIS A 118 7.66 17.31 -8.18
CA HIS A 118 7.09 16.08 -8.71
C HIS A 118 7.28 16.08 -10.24
N LYS A 119 8.24 15.31 -10.73
CA LYS A 119 8.30 15.01 -12.17
C LYS A 119 7.31 13.88 -12.45
N TYR A 120 6.56 14.01 -13.56
CA TYR A 120 5.59 13.00 -14.00
C TYR A 120 6.28 11.72 -14.51
N GLU A 121 7.57 11.77 -14.80
CA GLU A 121 8.36 10.64 -15.20
C GLU A 121 8.84 9.83 -14.00
N PHE A 122 8.92 8.52 -14.16
CA PHE A 122 9.32 7.58 -13.14
C PHE A 122 10.77 7.82 -12.69
N GLU A 123 10.95 8.47 -11.56
CA GLU A 123 12.25 8.72 -10.93
C GLU A 123 12.63 7.56 -10.00
N GLY A 124 13.08 6.47 -10.52
CA GLY A 124 13.66 5.45 -9.68
C GLY A 124 13.61 4.05 -10.29
N ARG A 125 14.66 3.27 -10.05
CA ARG A 125 14.59 1.82 -10.23
C ARG A 125 13.46 1.33 -9.32
N ALA A 126 12.53 0.56 -9.86
CA ALA A 126 11.54 -0.15 -9.07
C ALA A 126 12.31 -1.01 -8.03
N THR A 127 12.45 -0.50 -6.81
CA THR A 127 13.08 -1.24 -5.72
C THR A 127 12.30 -2.50 -5.36
N ARG A 128 11.07 -2.59 -5.87
CA ARG A 128 10.15 -3.71 -5.66
C ARG A 128 9.78 -4.30 -7.00
N ARG A 129 10.29 -5.49 -7.28
CA ARG A 129 9.91 -6.27 -8.44
C ARG A 129 8.69 -7.16 -8.14
N PRO A 130 7.95 -7.59 -9.18
CA PRO A 130 7.01 -8.70 -9.03
C PRO A 130 7.75 -10.00 -8.71
N LEU A 131 7.07 -10.97 -8.12
CA LEU A 131 7.47 -12.35 -8.08
C LEU A 131 7.27 -12.95 -9.48
N THR A 132 8.11 -13.88 -9.86
CA THR A 132 7.84 -14.76 -11.02
C THR A 132 6.75 -15.77 -10.69
N TYR A 133 6.26 -16.51 -11.68
CA TYR A 133 5.27 -17.59 -11.45
C TYR A 133 5.83 -18.66 -10.52
N GLU A 134 7.09 -19.04 -10.71
CA GLU A 134 7.78 -20.04 -9.90
C GLU A 134 7.97 -19.57 -8.46
N GLU A 135 8.28 -18.28 -8.27
CA GLU A 135 8.40 -17.70 -6.94
C GLU A 135 7.04 -17.60 -6.21
N VAL A 136 5.96 -17.30 -6.94
CA VAL A 136 4.58 -17.32 -6.39
C VAL A 136 4.20 -18.75 -6.00
N GLN A 137 4.47 -19.72 -6.86
CA GLN A 137 4.19 -21.14 -6.58
C GLN A 137 4.99 -21.59 -5.35
N CYS A 138 6.30 -21.36 -5.33
CA CYS A 138 7.17 -21.73 -4.21
C CYS A 138 6.67 -21.10 -2.89
N LEU A 139 6.26 -19.83 -2.90
CA LEU A 139 5.71 -19.18 -1.71
C LEU A 139 4.44 -19.86 -1.20
N PHE A 140 3.55 -20.27 -2.11
CA PHE A 140 2.29 -20.91 -1.75
C PHE A 140 2.46 -22.35 -1.33
N ASP A 141 3.34 -23.10 -1.99
CA ASP A 141 3.69 -24.46 -1.60
C ASP A 141 4.28 -24.49 -0.19
N THR A 142 5.22 -23.57 0.11
CA THR A 142 5.80 -23.41 1.46
C THR A 142 4.72 -23.07 2.50
N ALA A 143 3.74 -22.20 2.13
CA ALA A 143 2.64 -21.87 3.02
C ALA A 143 1.72 -23.07 3.31
N ASP A 144 1.47 -23.92 2.31
CA ASP A 144 0.65 -25.12 2.43
C ASP A 144 1.42 -26.25 3.18
N GLU A 145 2.69 -26.48 2.87
CA GLU A 145 3.56 -27.43 3.58
C GLU A 145 3.67 -27.13 5.09
N ARG A 146 3.63 -25.83 5.44
CA ARG A 146 3.58 -25.43 6.85
C ARG A 146 2.29 -25.90 7.54
N VAL A 147 1.16 -25.87 6.84
CA VAL A 147 -0.11 -26.41 7.36
C VAL A 147 0.01 -27.90 7.61
N ASP A 148 0.49 -28.65 6.60
CA ASP A 148 0.63 -30.10 6.67
C ASP A 148 1.62 -30.53 7.76
N THR A 149 2.73 -29.83 7.90
CA THR A 149 3.73 -30.07 8.94
C THR A 149 3.12 -29.91 10.34
N LEU A 150 2.29 -28.87 10.55
CA LEU A 150 1.63 -28.66 11.85
C LEU A 150 0.56 -29.72 12.13
N ILE A 151 -0.20 -30.14 11.11
CA ILE A 151 -1.19 -31.21 11.23
C ILE A 151 -0.49 -32.53 11.59
N ASN A 152 0.52 -32.93 10.81
CA ASN A 152 1.21 -34.20 10.97
C ASN A 152 1.98 -34.30 12.29
N SER A 153 2.51 -33.18 12.79
CA SER A 153 3.20 -33.14 14.09
C SER A 153 2.27 -33.01 15.29
N GLY A 154 0.95 -32.88 15.09
CA GLY A 154 -0.02 -32.66 16.19
C GLY A 154 0.16 -31.33 16.93
N LYS A 155 0.95 -30.41 16.39
CA LYS A 155 1.22 -29.10 17.02
C LYS A 155 0.04 -28.15 16.83
N LYS A 156 -0.14 -27.26 17.82
CA LYS A 156 -1.12 -26.18 17.73
C LYS A 156 -0.73 -25.20 16.61
N GLY A 157 -1.73 -24.61 15.95
CA GLY A 157 -1.50 -23.53 14.97
C GLY A 157 -1.83 -23.88 13.52
N ALA A 158 -2.18 -25.12 13.20
CA ALA A 158 -2.54 -25.54 11.84
C ALA A 158 -3.68 -24.69 11.23
N LEU A 159 -4.72 -24.39 12.01
CA LEU A 159 -5.81 -23.51 11.54
C LEU A 159 -5.32 -22.07 11.25
N GLY A 160 -4.42 -21.53 12.07
CA GLY A 160 -3.80 -20.24 11.85
C GLY A 160 -2.92 -20.24 10.58
N ALA A 161 -2.17 -21.31 10.34
CA ALA A 161 -1.36 -21.48 9.15
C ALA A 161 -2.24 -21.57 7.89
N LEU A 162 -3.33 -22.33 7.93
CA LEU A 162 -4.31 -22.44 6.82
C LEU A 162 -4.92 -21.06 6.49
N ARG A 163 -5.33 -20.31 7.52
CA ARG A 163 -5.79 -18.93 7.34
C ARG A 163 -4.75 -18.07 6.63
N ASP A 164 -3.51 -18.15 7.09
CA ASP A 164 -2.42 -17.31 6.60
C ASP A 164 -2.06 -17.68 5.15
N ALA A 165 -2.00 -18.95 4.80
CA ALA A 165 -1.82 -19.41 3.43
C ALA A 165 -2.94 -18.90 2.52
N GLN A 166 -4.20 -19.07 2.93
CA GLN A 166 -5.34 -18.63 2.14
C GLN A 166 -5.44 -17.10 2.02
N LEU A 167 -5.03 -16.36 3.04
CA LEU A 167 -4.95 -14.90 3.00
C LEU A 167 -3.89 -14.42 2.00
N LEU A 168 -2.70 -15.02 1.95
CA LEU A 168 -1.66 -14.67 0.96
C LEU A 168 -2.11 -14.98 -0.47
N LYS A 169 -2.73 -16.14 -0.68
CA LYS A 169 -3.35 -16.54 -1.96
C LYS A 169 -4.42 -15.53 -2.39
N THR A 170 -5.25 -15.02 -1.45
CA THR A 170 -6.26 -14.01 -1.72
C THR A 170 -5.65 -12.66 -2.10
N VAL A 171 -4.56 -12.25 -1.44
CA VAL A 171 -3.85 -11.01 -1.78
C VAL A 171 -3.36 -11.06 -3.23
N TYR A 172 -2.84 -12.20 -3.67
CA TYR A 172 -2.36 -12.38 -5.03
C TYR A 172 -3.53 -12.50 -6.03
N ALA A 173 -4.48 -13.41 -5.80
CA ALA A 173 -5.56 -13.70 -6.76
C ALA A 173 -6.47 -12.49 -7.07
N PHE A 174 -6.49 -11.48 -6.20
CA PHE A 174 -7.30 -10.27 -6.37
C PHE A 174 -6.47 -8.97 -6.36
N GLY A 175 -5.16 -9.06 -6.33
CA GLY A 175 -4.27 -7.89 -6.34
C GLY A 175 -4.53 -6.91 -5.20
N LEU A 176 -4.87 -7.39 -4.01
CA LEU A 176 -5.31 -6.55 -2.89
C LEU A 176 -4.16 -5.78 -2.24
N ARG A 177 -4.47 -4.57 -1.75
CA ARG A 177 -3.59 -3.91 -0.79
C ARG A 177 -3.71 -4.57 0.58
N ARG A 178 -2.65 -4.50 1.38
CA ARG A 178 -2.61 -5.05 2.74
C ARG A 178 -3.87 -4.73 3.58
N THR A 179 -4.24 -3.45 3.63
CA THR A 179 -5.41 -3.01 4.41
C THR A 179 -6.72 -3.52 3.80
N GLU A 180 -6.81 -3.57 2.47
CA GLU A 180 -7.97 -4.13 1.78
C GLU A 180 -8.16 -5.60 2.16
N ALA A 181 -7.10 -6.40 2.11
CA ALA A 181 -7.14 -7.83 2.42
C ALA A 181 -7.59 -8.11 3.87
N ILE A 182 -7.00 -7.44 4.87
CA ILE A 182 -7.36 -7.68 6.27
C ILE A 182 -8.75 -7.15 6.67
N MET A 183 -9.28 -6.20 5.89
CA MET A 183 -10.59 -5.58 6.17
C MET A 183 -11.76 -6.29 5.47
N LEU A 184 -11.50 -7.38 4.73
CA LEU A 184 -12.57 -8.18 4.14
C LEU A 184 -13.45 -8.80 5.21
N ASP A 185 -14.75 -8.83 4.93
CA ASP A 185 -15.75 -9.57 5.67
C ASP A 185 -16.25 -10.77 4.82
N VAL A 186 -16.90 -11.73 5.44
CA VAL A 186 -17.50 -12.87 4.71
C VAL A 186 -18.55 -12.39 3.71
N ALA A 187 -19.26 -11.30 4.06
CA ALA A 187 -20.25 -10.69 3.17
C ALA A 187 -19.66 -9.99 1.92
N ASP A 188 -18.32 -9.80 1.86
CA ASP A 188 -17.65 -9.22 0.69
C ASP A 188 -17.38 -10.24 -0.42
N LEU A 189 -17.67 -11.52 -0.18
CA LEU A 189 -17.60 -12.58 -1.18
C LEU A 189 -18.87 -12.55 -2.05
N HIS A 190 -18.71 -12.38 -3.36
CA HIS A 190 -19.81 -12.26 -4.30
C HIS A 190 -19.69 -13.22 -5.48
N HIS A 191 -20.82 -13.55 -6.07
CA HIS A 191 -20.86 -14.34 -7.29
C HIS A 191 -20.48 -13.50 -8.52
N ASN A 192 -19.89 -14.16 -9.51
CA ASN A 192 -19.74 -13.61 -10.84
C ASN A 192 -20.94 -14.06 -11.71
N PRO A 193 -21.76 -13.11 -12.25
CA PRO A 193 -22.92 -13.48 -13.04
C PRO A 193 -22.60 -14.33 -14.27
N GLN A 194 -21.39 -14.18 -14.83
CA GLN A 194 -20.95 -14.92 -16.01
C GLN A 194 -20.39 -16.31 -15.69
N LEU A 195 -19.96 -16.56 -14.44
CA LEU A 195 -19.30 -17.78 -14.00
C LEU A 195 -20.03 -18.35 -12.76
N LYS A 196 -21.27 -18.75 -12.96
CA LYS A 196 -22.17 -19.22 -11.88
C LYS A 196 -21.63 -20.42 -11.11
N GLN A 197 -20.82 -21.27 -11.75
CA GLN A 197 -20.17 -22.43 -11.11
C GLN A 197 -19.22 -22.05 -9.97
N TRP A 198 -18.74 -20.82 -9.89
CA TRP A 198 -17.89 -20.34 -8.80
C TRP A 198 -18.66 -19.92 -7.55
N GLY A 199 -20.00 -19.98 -7.59
CA GLY A 199 -20.83 -19.57 -6.47
C GLY A 199 -20.50 -18.16 -6.00
N ARG A 200 -20.40 -17.97 -4.70
CA ARG A 200 -20.04 -16.67 -4.09
C ARG A 200 -18.54 -16.33 -4.12
N PHE A 201 -17.73 -17.12 -4.77
CA PHE A 201 -16.27 -16.93 -4.82
C PHE A 201 -15.78 -16.29 -6.12
N GLY A 202 -16.69 -15.84 -6.98
CA GLY A 202 -16.35 -15.26 -8.29
C GLY A 202 -15.93 -13.78 -8.26
N ALA A 203 -16.14 -13.08 -7.15
CA ALA A 203 -15.78 -11.67 -7.01
C ALA A 203 -15.60 -11.29 -5.55
N LEU A 204 -14.84 -10.20 -5.31
CA LEU A 204 -14.69 -9.55 -4.00
C LEU A 204 -15.17 -8.11 -4.06
N TYR A 205 -15.96 -7.67 -3.08
CA TYR A 205 -16.32 -6.29 -2.88
C TYR A 205 -15.37 -5.59 -1.93
N VAL A 206 -14.47 -4.78 -2.44
CA VAL A 206 -13.44 -4.07 -1.67
C VAL A 206 -13.98 -2.74 -1.20
N ARG A 207 -14.33 -2.64 0.08
CA ARG A 207 -14.93 -1.45 0.70
C ARG A 207 -13.90 -0.45 1.26
N TRP A 208 -12.70 -0.90 1.61
CA TRP A 208 -11.72 -0.16 2.40
C TRP A 208 -10.47 0.25 1.60
N ALA A 209 -10.67 0.68 0.36
CA ALA A 209 -9.57 1.19 -0.44
C ALA A 209 -9.04 2.53 0.11
N LYS A 210 -7.83 2.93 -0.34
CA LYS A 210 -7.23 4.20 0.07
C LYS A 210 -8.09 5.37 -0.40
N ALA A 211 -8.58 6.18 0.55
CA ALA A 211 -9.23 7.45 0.25
C ALA A 211 -8.23 8.46 -0.33
N ALA A 212 -8.68 9.32 -1.23
CA ALA A 212 -7.93 10.47 -1.70
C ALA A 212 -8.44 11.74 -0.98
N GLY A 213 -7.52 12.59 -0.49
CA GLY A 213 -7.84 13.92 0.03
C GLY A 213 -8.78 14.00 1.24
N GLY A 214 -8.81 12.94 2.10
CA GLY A 214 -9.72 12.91 3.27
C GLY A 214 -11.14 12.43 2.95
N GLY A 215 -11.45 12.11 1.68
CA GLY A 215 -12.76 11.59 1.28
C GLY A 215 -13.04 10.16 1.76
N ALA A 216 -14.25 9.65 1.46
CA ALA A 216 -14.64 8.28 1.76
C ALA A 216 -13.73 7.27 1.04
N PRO A 217 -13.51 6.08 1.64
CA PRO A 217 -12.80 5.00 0.97
C PRO A 217 -13.45 4.66 -0.37
N ARG A 218 -12.66 4.53 -1.43
CA ARG A 218 -13.18 4.11 -2.71
C ARG A 218 -13.59 2.64 -2.63
N ARG A 219 -14.75 2.35 -3.20
CA ARG A 219 -15.30 0.99 -3.27
C ARG A 219 -15.11 0.45 -4.68
N ARG A 220 -14.84 -0.84 -4.81
CA ARG A 220 -14.78 -1.51 -6.12
C ARG A 220 -15.09 -2.98 -5.97
N THR A 221 -15.60 -3.57 -7.04
CA THR A 221 -15.67 -5.02 -7.18
C THR A 221 -14.43 -5.50 -7.93
N VAL A 222 -13.77 -6.53 -7.42
CA VAL A 222 -12.65 -7.20 -8.08
C VAL A 222 -13.13 -8.58 -8.50
N MET A 223 -13.07 -8.84 -9.81
CA MET A 223 -13.47 -10.13 -10.36
C MET A 223 -12.34 -11.14 -10.25
N LEU A 224 -12.65 -12.37 -9.87
CA LEU A 224 -11.72 -13.48 -10.04
C LEU A 224 -11.57 -13.77 -11.55
N VAL A 225 -10.35 -13.94 -11.99
CA VAL A 225 -10.05 -14.32 -13.38
C VAL A 225 -9.88 -15.84 -13.49
N PRO A 226 -10.16 -16.44 -14.65
CA PRO A 226 -10.08 -17.90 -14.82
C PRO A 226 -8.73 -18.51 -14.43
N GLU A 227 -7.63 -17.81 -14.69
CA GLU A 227 -6.27 -18.26 -14.37
C GLU A 227 -6.02 -18.38 -12.87
N PHE A 228 -6.92 -17.85 -12.03
CA PHE A 228 -6.82 -17.91 -10.57
C PHE A 228 -7.95 -18.70 -9.90
N ASP A 229 -8.69 -19.51 -10.65
CA ASP A 229 -9.81 -20.34 -10.13
C ASP A 229 -9.35 -21.39 -9.10
N TRP A 230 -8.07 -21.77 -9.11
CA TRP A 230 -7.41 -22.60 -8.10
C TRP A 230 -7.55 -22.04 -6.67
N TRP A 231 -7.84 -20.75 -6.50
CA TRP A 231 -8.09 -20.11 -5.22
C TRP A 231 -9.41 -20.58 -4.58
N ILE A 232 -10.42 -20.97 -5.37
CA ILE A 232 -11.78 -21.25 -4.92
C ILE A 232 -11.84 -22.41 -3.92
N PRO A 233 -11.28 -23.61 -4.19
CA PRO A 233 -11.40 -24.73 -3.27
C PRO A 233 -10.86 -24.44 -1.88
N GLY A 234 -9.69 -23.80 -1.77
CA GLY A 234 -9.09 -23.43 -0.49
C GLY A 234 -9.91 -22.36 0.23
N MET A 235 -10.48 -21.41 -0.49
CA MET A 235 -11.33 -20.38 0.10
C MET A 235 -12.67 -20.94 0.57
N GLN A 236 -13.25 -21.87 -0.15
CA GLN A 236 -14.43 -22.58 0.26
C GLN A 236 -14.17 -23.38 1.55
N GLN A 237 -13.09 -24.14 1.60
CA GLN A 237 -12.68 -24.87 2.81
C GLN A 237 -12.47 -23.91 4.00
N TRP A 238 -11.82 -22.76 3.76
CA TRP A 238 -11.63 -21.76 4.80
C TRP A 238 -12.97 -21.26 5.35
N VAL A 239 -13.86 -20.79 4.50
CA VAL A 239 -15.12 -20.14 4.93
C VAL A 239 -16.11 -21.13 5.52
N GLU A 240 -16.25 -22.32 4.94
CA GLU A 240 -17.29 -23.28 5.30
C GLU A 240 -16.89 -24.24 6.43
N GLN A 241 -15.58 -24.43 6.65
CA GLN A 241 -15.09 -25.43 7.61
C GLN A 241 -14.13 -24.86 8.65
N ALA A 242 -13.06 -24.19 8.21
CA ALA A 242 -11.96 -23.83 9.09
C ALA A 242 -12.25 -22.57 9.94
N ARG A 243 -12.87 -21.55 9.35
CA ARG A 243 -13.15 -20.27 10.01
C ARG A 243 -14.05 -20.46 11.24
N GLU A 244 -15.06 -21.29 11.14
CA GLU A 244 -16.00 -21.57 12.26
C GLU A 244 -15.32 -22.22 13.46
N ARG A 245 -14.20 -22.92 13.26
CA ARG A 245 -13.41 -23.50 14.35
C ARG A 245 -12.69 -22.45 15.22
N PHE A 246 -12.62 -21.21 14.79
CA PHE A 246 -12.18 -20.08 15.62
C PHE A 246 -13.29 -19.54 16.53
N ALA A 247 -14.52 -20.06 16.42
CA ALA A 247 -15.70 -19.58 17.13
C ALA A 247 -15.91 -18.06 17.03
N PRO A 248 -16.00 -17.49 15.80
CA PRO A 248 -15.98 -16.05 15.58
C PRO A 248 -17.20 -15.32 16.16
N GLY A 249 -18.26 -16.00 16.54
CA GLY A 249 -19.50 -15.40 17.03
C GLY A 249 -20.11 -14.45 15.99
N SER A 250 -20.40 -13.22 16.41
CA SER A 250 -20.93 -12.17 15.51
C SER A 250 -19.86 -11.41 14.71
N LEU A 251 -18.59 -11.80 14.79
CA LEU A 251 -17.52 -11.14 14.03
C LEU A 251 -17.61 -11.50 12.55
N GLU A 252 -17.95 -10.54 11.71
CA GLU A 252 -18.08 -10.72 10.25
C GLU A 252 -16.74 -10.84 9.53
N ALA A 253 -15.62 -10.50 10.17
CA ALA A 253 -14.30 -10.51 9.55
C ALA A 253 -14.00 -11.85 8.87
N LEU A 254 -13.55 -11.79 7.62
CA LEU A 254 -13.13 -12.96 6.86
C LEU A 254 -11.95 -13.67 7.55
N TRP A 255 -11.01 -12.89 8.05
CA TRP A 255 -9.79 -13.35 8.71
C TRP A 255 -9.83 -13.09 10.20
N VAL A 256 -9.99 -14.15 10.97
CA VAL A 256 -10.14 -14.10 12.42
C VAL A 256 -8.90 -14.61 13.14
N THR A 257 -8.61 -14.03 14.30
CA THR A 257 -7.56 -14.50 15.21
C THR A 257 -8.12 -15.48 16.24
N GLU A 258 -7.23 -16.18 16.92
CA GLU A 258 -7.55 -17.08 18.04
C GLU A 258 -8.19 -16.33 19.25
N ARG A 259 -8.15 -15.00 19.22
CA ARG A 259 -8.78 -14.10 20.22
C ARG A 259 -10.09 -13.49 19.72
N ASN A 260 -10.67 -14.02 18.67
CA ASN A 260 -11.89 -13.51 18.05
C ASN A 260 -11.80 -12.02 17.66
N THR A 261 -10.69 -11.62 17.10
CA THR A 261 -10.50 -10.27 16.56
C THR A 261 -10.08 -10.34 15.10
N ARG A 262 -10.21 -9.24 14.39
CA ARG A 262 -9.67 -9.06 13.04
C ARG A 262 -8.14 -9.05 13.07
N LEU A 263 -7.50 -9.61 12.05
CA LEU A 263 -6.04 -9.55 11.90
C LEU A 263 -5.54 -8.11 11.77
N SER A 264 -4.35 -7.85 12.31
CA SER A 264 -3.66 -6.57 12.13
C SER A 264 -2.82 -6.55 10.85
N ALA A 265 -2.61 -5.34 10.31
CA ALA A 265 -1.76 -5.15 9.14
C ALA A 265 -0.30 -5.62 9.38
N GLY A 266 0.24 -5.35 10.56
CA GLY A 266 1.59 -5.78 10.93
C GLY A 266 1.74 -7.30 11.06
N TYR A 267 0.65 -7.99 11.45
CA TYR A 267 0.63 -9.46 11.45
C TYR A 267 0.82 -10.01 10.04
N LEU A 268 0.07 -9.50 9.06
CA LEU A 268 0.15 -9.98 7.68
C LEU A 268 1.52 -9.74 7.06
N ASP A 269 2.12 -8.54 7.26
CA ASP A 269 3.47 -8.26 6.77
C ASP A 269 4.51 -9.23 7.36
N ARG A 270 4.44 -9.48 8.67
CA ARG A 270 5.34 -10.40 9.36
C ARG A 270 5.17 -11.83 8.84
N ARG A 271 3.93 -12.30 8.68
CA ARG A 271 3.65 -13.63 8.21
C ARG A 271 4.13 -13.85 6.77
N PHE A 272 3.95 -12.87 5.91
CA PHE A 272 4.54 -12.91 4.57
C PHE A 272 6.06 -13.05 4.62
N SER A 273 6.73 -12.25 5.47
CA SER A 273 8.19 -12.29 5.58
C SER A 273 8.69 -13.65 6.09
N GLU A 274 8.02 -14.23 7.08
CA GLU A 274 8.36 -15.56 7.61
C GLU A 274 8.26 -16.65 6.51
N ILE A 275 7.15 -16.69 5.78
CA ILE A 275 6.95 -17.70 4.72
C ILE A 275 7.90 -17.45 3.54
N ARG A 276 8.16 -16.19 3.15
CA ARG A 276 9.16 -15.83 2.15
C ARG A 276 10.55 -16.35 2.51
N ASP A 277 10.95 -16.16 3.77
CA ASP A 277 12.27 -16.58 4.25
C ASP A 277 12.37 -18.11 4.34
N GLU A 278 11.29 -18.79 4.77
CA GLU A 278 11.17 -20.27 4.72
C GLU A 278 11.27 -20.79 3.28
N ALA A 279 10.65 -20.10 2.32
CA ALA A 279 10.74 -20.42 0.89
C ALA A 279 12.08 -20.03 0.26
N SER A 280 13.03 -19.51 1.03
CA SER A 280 14.34 -19.02 0.55
C SER A 280 14.24 -17.98 -0.58
N LEU A 281 13.17 -17.20 -0.61
CA LEU A 281 12.95 -16.16 -1.60
C LEU A 281 13.67 -14.85 -1.22
N PRO A 282 14.02 -14.00 -2.20
CA PRO A 282 14.76 -12.75 -1.97
C PRO A 282 14.10 -11.82 -0.93
N SER A 283 14.90 -11.30 0.01
CA SER A 283 14.44 -10.47 1.12
C SER A 283 13.84 -9.12 0.70
N ASN A 284 14.12 -8.64 -0.51
CA ASN A 284 13.53 -7.42 -1.08
C ASN A 284 12.08 -7.60 -1.54
N LEU A 285 11.58 -8.83 -1.63
CA LEU A 285 10.16 -9.12 -1.87
C LEU A 285 9.34 -8.81 -0.61
N THR A 286 8.24 -8.12 -0.81
CA THR A 286 7.33 -7.70 0.25
C THR A 286 5.92 -8.16 -0.08
N LEU A 287 5.00 -8.12 0.90
CA LEU A 287 3.59 -8.41 0.63
C LEU A 287 3.03 -7.60 -0.57
N HIS A 288 3.49 -6.37 -0.76
CA HIS A 288 3.07 -5.55 -1.90
C HIS A 288 3.57 -6.11 -3.24
N SER A 289 4.64 -6.89 -3.25
CA SER A 289 5.14 -7.56 -4.45
C SER A 289 4.12 -8.57 -5.01
N LEU A 290 3.28 -9.22 -4.18
CA LEU A 290 2.18 -10.06 -4.66
C LEU A 290 1.16 -9.29 -5.51
N ARG A 291 0.83 -8.06 -5.11
CA ARG A 291 -0.04 -7.21 -5.92
C ARG A 291 0.67 -6.74 -7.20
N HIS A 292 1.97 -6.49 -7.16
CA HIS A 292 2.76 -6.22 -8.36
C HIS A 292 2.71 -7.42 -9.31
N SER A 293 2.90 -8.63 -8.78
CA SER A 293 2.81 -9.87 -9.55
C SER A 293 1.43 -10.03 -10.19
N TYR A 294 0.34 -9.79 -9.46
CA TYR A 294 -1.00 -9.80 -10.02
C TYR A 294 -1.13 -8.91 -11.26
N VAL A 295 -0.69 -7.65 -11.18
CA VAL A 295 -0.76 -6.71 -12.29
C VAL A 295 0.09 -7.17 -13.47
N THR A 296 1.33 -7.59 -13.21
CA THR A 296 2.27 -8.06 -14.26
C THR A 296 1.73 -9.32 -14.94
N HIS A 297 1.26 -10.29 -14.17
CA HIS A 297 0.76 -11.56 -14.70
C HIS A 297 -0.55 -11.38 -15.48
N LEU A 298 -1.46 -10.49 -15.06
CA LEU A 298 -2.63 -10.18 -15.87
C LEU A 298 -2.26 -9.52 -17.21
N LEU A 299 -1.25 -8.65 -17.24
CA LEU A 299 -0.72 -8.12 -18.49
C LEU A 299 -0.15 -9.23 -19.37
N GLU A 300 0.59 -10.16 -18.77
CA GLU A 300 1.17 -11.32 -19.47
C GLU A 300 0.12 -12.32 -19.97
N PHE A 301 -1.04 -12.44 -19.30
CA PHE A 301 -2.21 -13.18 -19.80
C PHE A 301 -2.93 -12.46 -20.93
N GLY A 302 -2.63 -11.19 -21.17
CA GLY A 302 -3.20 -10.39 -22.26
C GLY A 302 -4.46 -9.60 -21.87
N TYR A 303 -4.72 -9.42 -20.58
CA TYR A 303 -5.80 -8.55 -20.12
C TYR A 303 -5.54 -7.10 -20.46
N ALA A 304 -6.56 -6.37 -20.88
CA ALA A 304 -6.45 -4.95 -21.20
C ALA A 304 -6.05 -4.12 -19.95
N GLU A 305 -5.14 -3.16 -20.12
CA GLU A 305 -4.67 -2.30 -19.02
C GLU A 305 -5.82 -1.63 -18.26
N ARG A 306 -6.86 -1.20 -18.97
CA ARG A 306 -8.04 -0.59 -18.36
C ARG A 306 -8.73 -1.54 -17.37
N PHE A 307 -8.92 -2.80 -17.76
CA PHE A 307 -9.47 -3.82 -16.88
C PHE A 307 -8.61 -3.97 -15.63
N ILE A 308 -7.28 -4.08 -15.79
CA ILE A 308 -6.35 -4.22 -14.66
C ILE A 308 -6.39 -3.00 -13.74
N GLN A 309 -6.45 -1.78 -14.31
CA GLN A 309 -6.58 -0.54 -13.54
C GLN A 309 -7.84 -0.52 -12.68
N GLU A 310 -8.97 -0.93 -13.24
CA GLU A 310 -10.25 -1.06 -12.52
C GLU A 310 -10.16 -2.11 -11.41
N GLN A 311 -9.60 -3.28 -11.68
CA GLN A 311 -9.38 -4.36 -10.70
C GLN A 311 -8.57 -3.87 -9.50
N VAL A 312 -7.44 -3.23 -9.75
CA VAL A 312 -6.56 -2.78 -8.65
C VAL A 312 -6.92 -1.41 -8.09
N GLY A 313 -7.83 -0.66 -8.72
CA GLY A 313 -8.24 0.67 -8.29
C GLY A 313 -7.09 1.68 -8.35
N HIS A 314 -6.42 1.76 -9.50
CA HIS A 314 -5.46 2.81 -9.80
C HIS A 314 -6.19 4.05 -10.30
N VAL A 315 -5.86 5.21 -9.70
CA VAL A 315 -6.48 6.52 -10.06
C VAL A 315 -5.81 7.12 -11.29
N HIS A 316 -4.55 6.80 -11.52
CA HIS A 316 -3.73 7.34 -12.60
C HIS A 316 -3.16 6.21 -13.46
N ALA A 317 -3.25 6.36 -14.77
CA ALA A 317 -2.67 5.43 -15.76
C ALA A 317 -1.14 5.28 -15.55
N SER A 318 -0.44 6.35 -15.16
CA SER A 318 0.98 6.33 -14.84
C SER A 318 1.37 5.31 -13.73
N THR A 319 0.42 4.92 -12.87
CA THR A 319 0.68 3.89 -11.85
C THR A 319 0.70 2.48 -12.45
N THR A 320 0.01 2.26 -13.57
CA THR A 320 0.02 0.96 -14.27
C THR A 320 1.18 0.88 -15.26
N SER A 321 1.57 1.99 -15.90
CA SER A 321 2.73 2.05 -16.80
C SER A 321 4.07 1.75 -16.09
N ILE A 322 4.14 1.90 -14.76
CA ILE A 322 5.29 1.45 -13.95
C ILE A 322 5.52 -0.06 -14.07
N TYR A 323 4.47 -0.83 -14.36
CA TYR A 323 4.54 -2.28 -14.57
C TYR A 323 4.86 -2.67 -16.01
N ALA A 324 5.03 -1.71 -16.91
CA ALA A 324 5.43 -1.93 -18.31
C ALA A 324 6.89 -2.42 -18.48
N SER A 325 7.66 -2.63 -17.40
CA SER A 325 8.82 -3.51 -17.39
C SER A 325 8.38 -4.98 -17.39
N VAL A 326 7.51 -5.30 -18.33
CA VAL A 326 7.08 -6.65 -18.67
C VAL A 326 8.30 -7.50 -18.98
N SER A 327 8.32 -8.74 -18.53
CA SER A 327 9.45 -9.64 -18.71
C SER A 327 9.86 -9.70 -20.19
N SER A 328 11.15 -9.86 -20.46
CA SER A 328 11.66 -10.05 -21.82
C SER A 328 10.93 -11.18 -22.55
N ASP A 329 10.48 -12.16 -21.80
CA ASP A 329 9.72 -13.32 -22.28
C ASP A 329 8.32 -12.97 -22.78
N TYR A 330 7.62 -12.04 -22.12
CA TYR A 330 6.34 -11.53 -22.63
C TYR A 330 6.52 -10.74 -23.94
N LYS A 331 7.54 -9.87 -24.02
CA LYS A 331 7.84 -9.12 -25.24
C LYS A 331 8.09 -10.07 -26.40
N ASN A 332 8.84 -11.14 -26.14
CA ASN A 332 9.10 -12.19 -27.13
C ASN A 332 7.82 -12.94 -27.53
N ARG A 333 6.94 -13.27 -26.57
CA ARG A 333 5.64 -13.93 -26.85
C ARG A 333 4.70 -13.03 -27.66
N VAL A 334 4.60 -11.75 -27.32
CA VAL A 334 3.79 -10.76 -28.07
C VAL A 334 4.34 -10.61 -29.49
N LEU A 335 5.66 -10.52 -29.65
CA LEU A 335 6.31 -10.44 -30.94
C LEU A 335 6.08 -11.73 -31.77
N ALA A 336 6.23 -12.89 -31.14
CA ALA A 336 5.99 -14.18 -31.79
C ALA A 336 4.51 -14.33 -32.23
N LYS A 337 3.56 -13.88 -31.38
CA LYS A 337 2.13 -13.89 -31.73
C LYS A 337 1.80 -12.93 -32.87
N ALA A 338 2.39 -11.74 -32.87
CA ALA A 338 2.23 -10.76 -33.95
C ALA A 338 2.85 -11.27 -35.28
N LEU A 339 4.03 -11.89 -35.22
CA LEU A 339 4.66 -12.51 -36.39
C LEU A 339 3.84 -13.67 -36.93
N LYS A 340 3.28 -14.51 -36.05
CA LYS A 340 2.42 -15.63 -36.46
C LYS A 340 1.15 -15.15 -37.15
N SER A 341 0.50 -14.09 -36.64
CA SER A 341 -0.69 -13.51 -37.27
C SER A 341 -0.39 -12.86 -38.64
N LEU A 342 0.82 -12.31 -38.82
CA LEU A 342 1.25 -11.78 -40.12
C LEU A 342 1.50 -12.90 -41.13
N ILE A 343 2.13 -14.01 -40.72
CA ILE A 343 2.40 -15.17 -41.59
C ILE A 343 1.09 -15.88 -41.96
N GLU A 344 0.17 -16.07 -41.00
CA GLU A 344 -1.14 -16.69 -41.23
C GLU A 344 -2.06 -15.78 -42.08
N GLY A 345 -1.91 -14.46 -42.04
CA GLY A 345 -2.65 -13.51 -42.88
C GLY A 345 -2.19 -13.49 -44.33
N GLU A 346 -0.91 -13.77 -44.61
CA GLU A 346 -0.37 -13.86 -45.96
C GLU A 346 -0.75 -15.17 -46.71
N GLU A 347 -1.12 -16.23 -45.98
CA GLU A 347 -1.61 -17.49 -46.58
C GLU A 347 -3.08 -17.45 -47.02
N HIS A 348 -3.87 -16.46 -46.56
CA HIS A 348 -5.28 -16.29 -46.95
C HIS A 348 -5.49 -15.36 -48.13
N ASP A 349 -4.44 -14.67 -48.62
CA ASP A 349 -4.52 -13.78 -49.78
C ASP A 349 -3.82 -14.34 -51.07
N ARG A 350 -3.63 -15.66 -51.12
CA ARG A 350 -3.15 -16.37 -52.33
C ARG A 350 -4.15 -17.34 -52.90
#